data_9ad34f2c1af2e1853404cbe9105c86a1
#
_entry.id   9ad34f2c1af2e1853404cbe9105c86a1
#
_cell.length_a   1.000
_cell.length_b   1.000
_cell.length_c   1.000
_cell.angle_alpha   90.00
_cell.angle_beta   90.00
_cell.angle_gamma   90.00
#
_symmetry.space_group_name_H-M   'P 1'
#
loop_
_entity.id
_entity.type
_entity.pdbx_description
1 polymer ?
#
loop_
_entity_poly.entity_id
_entity_poly.type
_entity_poly.pdbx_seq_one_letter_code
_entity_poly.pdbx_strand_id
1 'polypeptide(L)'
;MKPNNDDDDLTVCITDKPINVPIQNVDAPTMTPVETIEKTSFINKYPDLRKVFFRCLYRYQNPIHKEDPLNKGGREPEIYAISICKDKDIIASGYSNGEIHIYDKYRNVKLIQYSRETIIGLKIHHTNNKILTSISSTGDVVNTHVPSGKKLNEFKIENLIPRTLDLSLEDDKIVIGFAEGQIQIFNNNTQTLEKLIKKGTSFATGHINQIHSVVFDKQNKNRLISGGRDSRLLIWDIRNLENTGMVVGPRVCGDTVDVKGNYILGGSYEPKDGVLLYDDRKFTEPIKSFKTDSHIYCCKFSKRENDFIFAAGGYKRNLMKAFDINKKDYIFGLDGINSPCYSLDFSMSGTVLAYGCADGALRIVDI
;
A
#
# COMPACT_ATOMS: atom_id res chain seq x y z
N MET A 1 26.28 1.13 -30.49
CA MET A 1 25.96 1.05 -29.06
C MET A 1 24.51 0.63 -28.97
N LYS A 2 24.26 -0.61 -28.55
CA LYS A 2 22.90 -1.14 -28.37
C LYS A 2 22.43 -0.74 -26.98
N PRO A 3 21.17 -0.33 -26.76
CA PRO A 3 20.62 -0.10 -25.43
C PRO A 3 20.39 -1.45 -24.74
N ASN A 4 20.94 -1.60 -23.53
CA ASN A 4 20.61 -2.73 -22.67
C ASN A 4 19.16 -2.58 -22.21
N ASN A 5 18.31 -3.49 -22.65
CA ASN A 5 16.99 -3.73 -22.09
C ASN A 5 17.15 -4.60 -20.84
N ASP A 6 17.29 -3.96 -19.69
CA ASP A 6 17.03 -4.61 -18.39
C ASP A 6 15.57 -4.37 -18.02
N ASP A 7 14.66 -4.96 -18.79
CA ASP A 7 13.27 -5.14 -18.41
C ASP A 7 13.17 -6.40 -17.54
N ASP A 8 13.49 -6.29 -16.26
CA ASP A 8 13.09 -7.28 -15.27
C ASP A 8 11.57 -7.21 -15.09
N ASP A 9 10.90 -7.93 -15.96
CA ASP A 9 9.48 -8.24 -15.90
C ASP A 9 9.24 -9.13 -14.66
N LEU A 10 8.67 -8.55 -13.59
CA LEU A 10 8.06 -9.31 -12.52
C LEU A 10 6.82 -10.00 -13.07
N THR A 11 7.04 -10.97 -13.93
CA THR A 11 6.01 -11.90 -14.41
C THR A 11 5.72 -12.86 -13.27
N VAL A 12 4.62 -12.63 -12.55
CA VAL A 12 4.05 -13.62 -11.66
C VAL A 12 3.65 -14.81 -12.53
N CYS A 13 4.38 -15.92 -12.42
CA CYS A 13 4.00 -17.17 -13.07
C CYS A 13 2.68 -17.67 -12.50
N ILE A 14 1.62 -17.55 -13.29
CA ILE A 14 0.30 -18.11 -12.99
C ILE A 14 0.37 -19.59 -13.35
N THR A 15 0.30 -20.47 -12.37
CA THR A 15 -0.01 -21.89 -12.59
C THR A 15 -1.45 -22.14 -12.20
N ASP A 16 -2.26 -22.47 -13.19
CA ASP A 16 -3.67 -22.83 -13.03
C ASP A 16 -3.82 -24.14 -12.25
N LYS A 17 -4.41 -24.06 -11.05
CA LYS A 17 -5.36 -25.04 -10.49
C LYS A 17 -5.90 -24.54 -9.14
N PRO A 18 -7.22 -24.45 -8.93
CA PRO A 18 -7.79 -24.14 -7.64
C PRO A 18 -7.60 -25.33 -6.68
N ILE A 19 -6.86 -25.11 -5.61
CA ILE A 19 -6.74 -26.08 -4.51
C ILE A 19 -7.68 -25.59 -3.40
N ASN A 20 -8.80 -26.30 -3.21
CA ASN A 20 -9.63 -26.16 -2.03
C ASN A 20 -8.87 -26.71 -0.82
N VAL A 21 -8.32 -25.85 0.00
CA VAL A 21 -7.75 -26.23 1.30
C VAL A 21 -8.77 -25.88 2.38
N PRO A 22 -9.19 -26.87 3.20
CA PRO A 22 -10.09 -26.58 4.33
C PRO A 22 -9.40 -25.65 5.32
N ILE A 23 -10.18 -24.71 5.84
CA ILE A 23 -9.74 -23.76 6.86
C ILE A 23 -9.32 -24.55 8.12
N GLN A 24 -8.04 -24.74 8.31
CA GLN A 24 -7.52 -25.17 9.60
C GLN A 24 -7.33 -23.92 10.46
N ASN A 25 -8.07 -23.86 11.59
CA ASN A 25 -7.67 -23.01 12.70
C ASN A 25 -6.36 -23.61 13.25
N VAL A 26 -5.25 -23.19 12.70
CA VAL A 26 -3.94 -23.52 13.27
C VAL A 26 -3.79 -22.63 14.48
N ASP A 27 -3.56 -23.23 15.65
CA ASP A 27 -3.13 -22.48 16.83
C ASP A 27 -1.97 -21.58 16.43
N ALA A 28 -2.11 -20.29 16.72
CA ALA A 28 -1.14 -19.28 16.28
C ALA A 28 0.27 -19.73 16.67
N PRO A 29 1.20 -19.86 15.73
CA PRO A 29 2.57 -20.22 16.06
C PRO A 29 3.08 -19.22 17.10
N THR A 30 3.68 -19.72 18.17
CA THR A 30 4.32 -18.89 19.19
C THR A 30 5.45 -18.10 18.53
N MET A 31 5.15 -16.88 18.11
CA MET A 31 6.15 -15.98 17.57
C MET A 31 6.96 -15.41 18.74
N THR A 32 8.19 -15.85 18.86
CA THR A 32 9.15 -15.17 19.72
C THR A 32 9.50 -13.81 19.11
N PRO A 33 9.41 -12.72 19.89
CA PRO A 33 9.93 -11.43 19.44
C PRO A 33 11.42 -11.60 19.15
N VAL A 34 11.82 -11.45 17.90
CA VAL A 34 13.25 -11.45 17.57
C VAL A 34 13.72 -10.02 17.74
N GLU A 35 14.25 -9.69 18.91
CA GLU A 35 15.13 -8.53 19.07
C GLU A 35 16.45 -8.80 18.33
N THR A 36 16.39 -8.86 17.01
CA THR A 36 17.60 -8.76 16.19
C THR A 36 17.95 -7.29 16.10
N ILE A 37 19.06 -6.90 16.71
CA ILE A 37 19.74 -5.64 16.42
C ILE A 37 20.15 -5.70 14.94
N GLU A 38 19.25 -5.28 14.06
CA GLU A 38 19.61 -5.06 12.68
C GLU A 38 20.70 -3.97 12.67
N LYS A 39 21.75 -4.15 11.87
CA LYS A 39 22.78 -3.12 11.62
C LYS A 39 22.22 -1.95 10.79
N THR A 40 20.95 -1.61 11.00
CA THR A 40 20.28 -0.47 10.41
C THR A 40 20.52 0.75 11.30
N SER A 41 21.11 1.79 10.76
CA SER A 41 21.27 3.04 11.47
C SER A 41 19.97 3.85 11.36
N PHE A 42 19.36 4.10 12.50
CA PHE A 42 18.26 5.07 12.59
C PHE A 42 18.86 6.49 12.65
N ILE A 43 18.45 7.34 11.72
CA ILE A 43 18.89 8.73 11.65
C ILE A 43 17.70 9.63 11.95
N ASN A 44 17.78 10.40 13.04
CA ASN A 44 16.85 11.47 13.35
C ASN A 44 17.58 12.81 13.19
N LYS A 45 17.28 13.55 12.13
CA LYS A 45 17.92 14.83 11.84
C LYS A 45 17.38 16.00 12.66
N TYR A 46 16.22 15.82 13.30
CA TYR A 46 15.53 16.87 14.06
C TYR A 46 15.05 16.31 15.41
N PRO A 47 15.96 15.88 16.31
CA PRO A 47 15.61 15.26 17.58
C PRO A 47 14.80 16.18 18.51
N ASP A 48 14.99 17.51 18.38
CA ASP A 48 14.27 18.50 19.18
C ASP A 48 12.79 18.65 18.82
N LEU A 49 12.41 18.20 17.60
CA LEU A 49 11.03 18.28 17.13
C LEU A 49 10.21 17.04 17.48
N ARG A 50 10.85 15.87 17.56
CA ARG A 50 10.17 14.59 17.84
C ARG A 50 11.13 13.57 18.46
N LYS A 51 10.66 12.90 19.51
CA LYS A 51 11.29 11.66 19.98
C LYS A 51 10.77 10.53 19.13
N VAL A 52 11.66 9.92 18.37
CA VAL A 52 11.30 8.80 17.45
C VAL A 52 11.97 7.54 17.96
N PHE A 53 11.19 6.50 18.17
CA PHE A 53 11.66 5.18 18.57
C PHE A 53 11.39 4.17 17.47
N PHE A 54 12.42 3.43 17.10
CA PHE A 54 12.31 2.35 16.15
C PHE A 54 12.16 1.02 16.86
N ARG A 55 11.20 0.21 16.41
CA ARG A 55 11.01 -1.17 16.84
C ARG A 55 10.87 -2.08 15.64
N CYS A 56 11.72 -3.08 15.52
CA CYS A 56 11.45 -4.20 14.62
C CYS A 56 10.55 -5.17 15.40
N LEU A 57 9.26 -5.23 15.04
CA LEU A 57 8.32 -6.03 15.81
C LEU A 57 8.29 -7.48 15.39
N TYR A 58 8.38 -7.78 14.10
CA TYR A 58 8.21 -9.14 13.63
C TYR A 58 9.02 -9.38 12.37
N ARG A 59 9.86 -10.36 12.39
CA ARG A 59 10.34 -11.05 11.22
C ARG A 59 9.50 -12.31 11.06
N TYR A 60 8.99 -12.54 9.88
CA TYR A 60 8.26 -13.76 9.59
C TYR A 60 9.17 -14.97 9.89
N GLN A 61 8.78 -15.80 10.84
CA GLN A 61 9.45 -17.05 11.17
C GLN A 61 8.38 -18.13 11.25
N ASN A 62 7.86 -18.56 10.10
CA ASN A 62 6.98 -19.71 10.08
C ASN A 62 7.79 -20.95 9.66
N PRO A 63 8.08 -21.89 10.57
CA PRO A 63 8.79 -23.12 10.23
C PRO A 63 8.06 -23.96 9.18
N ILE A 64 6.73 -23.81 9.07
CA ILE A 64 5.89 -24.56 8.11
C ILE A 64 6.26 -24.24 6.67
N HIS A 65 6.70 -23.00 6.35
CA HIS A 65 7.04 -22.62 4.99
C HIS A 65 8.40 -23.10 4.51
N LYS A 66 9.31 -23.49 5.41
CA LYS A 66 10.58 -24.11 5.00
C LYS A 66 10.39 -25.49 4.39
N GLU A 67 9.29 -26.15 4.71
CA GLU A 67 8.95 -27.50 4.25
C GLU A 67 7.87 -27.49 3.14
N ASP A 68 7.34 -26.32 2.73
CA ASP A 68 6.35 -26.24 1.65
C ASP A 68 7.02 -26.57 0.31
N PRO A 69 6.60 -27.69 -0.37
CA PRO A 69 7.17 -28.11 -1.66
C PRO A 69 7.00 -27.06 -2.77
N LEU A 70 6.07 -26.11 -2.59
CA LEU A 70 5.83 -25.03 -3.55
C LEU A 70 6.74 -23.82 -3.29
N ASN A 71 7.35 -23.71 -2.12
CA ASN A 71 8.34 -22.68 -1.80
C ASN A 71 9.76 -23.14 -2.20
N LYS A 72 9.97 -23.39 -3.49
CA LYS A 72 11.22 -23.92 -4.05
C LYS A 72 12.46 -23.05 -3.82
N GLY A 73 12.37 -21.92 -3.15
CA GLY A 73 13.50 -21.01 -2.93
C GLY A 73 13.72 -20.62 -1.47
N GLY A 74 12.89 -21.06 -0.54
CA GLY A 74 13.00 -20.68 0.89
C GLY A 74 12.92 -19.18 1.14
N ARG A 75 12.31 -18.40 0.23
CA ARG A 75 12.11 -16.97 0.39
C ARG A 75 10.97 -16.72 1.37
N GLU A 76 11.19 -15.83 2.29
CA GLU A 76 10.13 -15.34 3.17
C GLU A 76 9.05 -14.63 2.35
N PRO A 77 7.75 -14.80 2.69
CA PRO A 77 6.69 -14.10 1.97
C PRO A 77 6.77 -12.60 2.20
N GLU A 78 6.69 -11.84 1.14
CA GLU A 78 6.82 -10.38 1.09
C GLU A 78 5.55 -9.68 1.57
N ILE A 79 5.65 -8.51 2.21
CA ILE A 79 4.49 -7.71 2.64
C ILE A 79 4.17 -6.67 1.56
N TYR A 80 3.02 -6.84 0.89
CA TYR A 80 2.58 -5.92 -0.15
C TYR A 80 1.54 -4.89 0.30
N ALA A 81 0.83 -5.15 1.40
CA ALA A 81 -0.21 -4.26 1.86
C ALA A 81 -0.22 -4.13 3.38
N ILE A 82 -0.41 -2.91 3.88
CA ILE A 82 -0.55 -2.60 5.31
C ILE A 82 -1.71 -1.65 5.50
N SER A 83 -2.46 -1.85 6.59
CA SER A 83 -3.47 -0.91 7.06
C SER A 83 -3.47 -0.83 8.58
N ILE A 84 -3.53 0.40 9.10
CA ILE A 84 -3.60 0.67 10.54
C ILE A 84 -5.01 1.18 10.89
N CYS A 85 -5.60 0.59 11.93
CA CYS A 85 -6.91 0.98 12.43
C CYS A 85 -6.92 2.39 13.02
N LYS A 86 -8.09 3.06 12.91
CA LYS A 86 -8.29 4.42 13.39
C LYS A 86 -8.15 4.56 14.90
N ASP A 87 -8.80 3.69 15.68
CA ASP A 87 -9.04 3.88 17.10
C ASP A 87 -8.30 2.89 18.00
N LYS A 88 -7.58 1.95 17.43
CA LYS A 88 -6.87 0.89 18.15
C LYS A 88 -5.52 0.65 17.49
N ASP A 89 -4.57 0.17 18.28
CA ASP A 89 -3.26 -0.25 17.80
C ASP A 89 -3.34 -1.58 17.01
N ILE A 90 -4.33 -1.71 16.13
CA ILE A 90 -4.52 -2.86 15.25
C ILE A 90 -3.85 -2.56 13.93
N ILE A 91 -2.92 -3.42 13.54
CA ILE A 91 -2.25 -3.39 12.24
C ILE A 91 -2.63 -4.66 11.50
N ALA A 92 -3.00 -4.54 10.24
CA ALA A 92 -3.17 -5.66 9.33
C ALA A 92 -2.09 -5.61 8.25
N SER A 93 -1.48 -6.75 7.93
CA SER A 93 -0.51 -6.89 6.84
C SER A 93 -0.91 -8.04 5.92
N GLY A 94 -0.80 -7.82 4.61
CA GLY A 94 -1.09 -8.79 3.56
C GLY A 94 0.19 -9.24 2.87
N TYR A 95 0.31 -10.55 2.68
CA TYR A 95 1.52 -11.23 2.20
C TYR A 95 1.38 -11.79 0.80
N SER A 96 2.53 -12.04 0.17
CA SER A 96 2.64 -12.63 -1.18
C SER A 96 2.11 -14.06 -1.27
N ASN A 97 2.02 -14.78 -0.16
CA ASN A 97 1.48 -16.14 -0.08
C ASN A 97 -0.02 -16.20 0.27
N GLY A 98 -0.71 -15.05 0.27
CA GLY A 98 -2.15 -14.96 0.58
C GLY A 98 -2.50 -14.89 2.05
N GLU A 99 -1.52 -14.87 2.93
CA GLU A 99 -1.74 -14.68 4.35
C GLU A 99 -2.07 -13.23 4.68
N ILE A 100 -2.94 -13.04 5.67
CA ILE A 100 -3.22 -11.77 6.32
C ILE A 100 -2.92 -11.93 7.80
N HIS A 101 -1.99 -11.14 8.30
CA HIS A 101 -1.66 -11.13 9.72
C HIS A 101 -2.29 -9.91 10.38
N ILE A 102 -2.91 -10.12 11.53
CA ILE A 102 -3.51 -9.07 12.35
C ILE A 102 -2.75 -9.00 13.67
N TYR A 103 -2.31 -7.81 14.00
CA TYR A 103 -1.58 -7.49 15.24
C TYR A 103 -2.43 -6.56 16.09
N ASP A 104 -2.65 -6.92 17.36
CA ASP A 104 -3.27 -6.06 18.35
C ASP A 104 -2.21 -5.64 19.37
N LYS A 105 -2.10 -4.33 19.63
CA LYS A 105 -1.08 -3.74 20.49
C LYS A 105 0.33 -4.26 20.17
N TYR A 106 0.60 -4.39 18.86
CA TYR A 106 1.88 -4.86 18.33
C TYR A 106 2.23 -6.32 18.67
N ARG A 107 1.25 -7.13 19.05
CA ARG A 107 1.39 -8.58 19.21
C ARG A 107 0.62 -9.28 18.11
N ASN A 108 1.20 -10.30 17.51
CA ASN A 108 0.46 -11.10 16.54
C ASN A 108 -0.66 -11.83 17.25
N VAL A 109 -1.85 -11.62 16.78
CA VAL A 109 -3.05 -12.18 17.38
C VAL A 109 -3.71 -13.18 16.45
N LYS A 110 -3.60 -12.99 15.13
CA LYS A 110 -4.34 -13.80 14.19
C LYS A 110 -3.70 -13.88 12.83
N LEU A 111 -3.69 -15.09 12.29
CA LEU A 111 -3.40 -15.40 10.91
C LEU A 111 -4.69 -15.79 10.19
N ILE A 112 -4.92 -15.22 9.03
CA ILE A 112 -6.07 -15.49 8.16
C ILE A 112 -5.53 -15.81 6.78
N GLN A 113 -6.02 -16.87 6.16
CA GLN A 113 -5.68 -17.22 4.80
C GLN A 113 -6.90 -17.80 4.10
N TYR A 114 -7.34 -17.15 3.04
CA TYR A 114 -8.47 -17.62 2.22
C TYR A 114 -8.02 -18.29 0.91
N SER A 115 -6.85 -17.90 0.43
CA SER A 115 -6.21 -18.45 -0.76
C SER A 115 -4.69 -18.36 -0.60
N ARG A 116 -3.94 -18.86 -1.58
CA ARG A 116 -2.48 -18.70 -1.65
C ARG A 116 -2.06 -17.54 -2.56
N GLU A 117 -3.04 -16.78 -3.03
CA GLU A 117 -2.82 -15.68 -3.94
C GLU A 117 -2.37 -14.42 -3.20
N THR A 118 -1.42 -13.72 -3.78
CA THR A 118 -0.85 -12.49 -3.18
C THR A 118 -1.94 -11.50 -2.79
N ILE A 119 -1.92 -11.04 -1.55
CA ILE A 119 -2.76 -9.94 -1.08
C ILE A 119 -2.12 -8.63 -1.54
N ILE A 120 -2.68 -8.01 -2.56
CA ILE A 120 -2.15 -6.79 -3.16
C ILE A 120 -2.67 -5.51 -2.53
N GLY A 121 -3.79 -5.58 -1.82
CA GLY A 121 -4.39 -4.46 -1.13
C GLY A 121 -5.24 -4.92 0.05
N LEU A 122 -5.20 -4.15 1.12
CA LEU A 122 -6.09 -4.34 2.26
C LEU A 122 -6.32 -3.01 2.97
N LYS A 123 -7.53 -2.86 3.52
CA LYS A 123 -7.92 -1.68 4.30
C LYS A 123 -8.81 -2.10 5.46
N ILE A 124 -8.48 -1.65 6.66
CA ILE A 124 -9.39 -1.70 7.80
C ILE A 124 -10.42 -0.58 7.62
N HIS A 125 -11.69 -0.87 7.86
CA HIS A 125 -12.78 0.10 7.68
C HIS A 125 -12.61 1.31 8.61
N HIS A 126 -12.99 2.48 8.12
CA HIS A 126 -12.89 3.74 8.84
C HIS A 126 -13.99 3.89 9.90
N THR A 127 -15.21 3.42 9.57
CA THR A 127 -16.40 3.53 10.43
C THR A 127 -16.55 2.32 11.35
N ASN A 128 -16.07 1.15 10.91
CA ASN A 128 -16.14 -0.10 11.67
C ASN A 128 -14.80 -0.84 11.67
N ASN A 129 -13.96 -0.55 12.65
CA ASN A 129 -12.64 -1.14 12.82
C ASN A 129 -12.63 -2.68 13.03
N LYS A 130 -13.79 -3.32 13.06
CA LYS A 130 -13.94 -4.78 13.13
C LYS A 130 -14.03 -5.43 11.75
N ILE A 131 -14.02 -4.65 10.68
CA ILE A 131 -14.08 -5.18 9.30
C ILE A 131 -12.79 -4.79 8.57
N LEU A 132 -12.27 -5.73 7.82
CA LEU A 132 -11.14 -5.60 6.93
C LEU A 132 -11.57 -6.01 5.52
N THR A 133 -11.37 -5.15 4.54
CA THR A 133 -11.48 -5.49 3.12
C THR A 133 -10.10 -5.82 2.57
N SER A 134 -9.95 -6.94 1.89
CA SER A 134 -8.72 -7.35 1.20
C SER A 134 -9.00 -7.73 -0.24
N ILE A 135 -8.01 -7.59 -1.11
CA ILE A 135 -8.05 -8.03 -2.50
C ILE A 135 -6.82 -8.85 -2.85
N SER A 136 -7.05 -9.98 -3.51
CA SER A 136 -5.99 -10.84 -4.04
C SER A 136 -5.54 -10.41 -5.44
N SER A 137 -4.38 -10.89 -5.87
CA SER A 137 -3.87 -10.69 -7.25
C SER A 137 -4.78 -11.29 -8.33
N THR A 138 -5.63 -12.25 -7.97
CA THR A 138 -6.59 -12.91 -8.86
C THR A 138 -8.00 -12.33 -8.83
N GLY A 139 -8.18 -11.21 -8.11
CA GLY A 139 -9.44 -10.47 -8.09
C GLY A 139 -10.45 -10.89 -7.02
N ASP A 140 -10.07 -11.75 -6.07
CA ASP A 140 -10.94 -12.11 -4.96
C ASP A 140 -10.97 -10.95 -3.95
N VAL A 141 -12.13 -10.33 -3.78
CA VAL A 141 -12.37 -9.26 -2.79
C VAL A 141 -13.13 -9.85 -1.61
N VAL A 142 -12.56 -9.74 -0.42
CA VAL A 142 -13.08 -10.40 0.79
C VAL A 142 -13.22 -9.40 1.92
N ASN A 143 -14.41 -9.32 2.51
CA ASN A 143 -14.64 -8.64 3.77
C ASN A 143 -14.54 -9.63 4.93
N THR A 144 -13.69 -9.33 5.87
CA THR A 144 -13.33 -10.18 7.01
C THR A 144 -13.69 -9.52 8.32
N HIS A 145 -14.31 -10.27 9.24
CA HIS A 145 -14.50 -9.83 10.62
C HIS A 145 -13.18 -9.98 11.41
N VAL A 146 -12.51 -8.90 11.68
CA VAL A 146 -11.18 -8.85 12.31
C VAL A 146 -11.12 -9.64 13.63
N PRO A 147 -12.05 -9.46 14.60
CA PRO A 147 -11.96 -10.20 15.88
C PRO A 147 -12.10 -11.71 15.75
N SER A 148 -12.94 -12.22 14.83
CA SER A 148 -13.14 -13.66 14.68
C SER A 148 -12.29 -14.28 13.55
N GLY A 149 -11.79 -13.49 12.61
CA GLY A 149 -11.14 -13.95 11.39
C GLY A 149 -12.10 -14.60 10.38
N LYS A 150 -13.41 -14.47 10.60
CA LYS A 150 -14.40 -15.07 9.70
C LYS A 150 -14.63 -14.19 8.49
N LYS A 151 -14.74 -14.82 7.32
CA LYS A 151 -15.24 -14.19 6.10
C LYS A 151 -16.69 -13.76 6.32
N LEU A 152 -16.99 -12.51 6.02
CA LEU A 152 -18.34 -11.96 6.07
C LEU A 152 -19.04 -12.11 4.71
N ASN A 153 -18.34 -11.67 3.66
CA ASN A 153 -18.79 -11.76 2.29
C ASN A 153 -17.58 -11.73 1.35
N GLU A 154 -17.82 -12.13 0.10
CA GLU A 154 -16.81 -12.09 -0.96
C GLU A 154 -17.44 -11.92 -2.33
N PHE A 155 -16.68 -11.34 -3.26
CA PHE A 155 -16.99 -11.37 -4.68
C PHE A 155 -15.69 -11.47 -5.47
N LYS A 156 -15.79 -11.91 -6.71
CA LYS A 156 -14.66 -12.09 -7.61
C LYS A 156 -14.77 -11.16 -8.81
N ILE A 157 -13.67 -10.52 -9.14
CA ILE A 157 -13.51 -9.74 -10.36
C ILE A 157 -12.82 -10.63 -11.39
N GLU A 158 -13.52 -10.90 -12.48
CA GLU A 158 -13.00 -11.77 -13.54
C GLU A 158 -12.36 -10.97 -14.68
N ASN A 159 -11.38 -11.58 -15.33
CA ASN A 159 -10.72 -11.07 -16.55
C ASN A 159 -9.99 -9.72 -16.40
N LEU A 160 -9.65 -9.34 -15.18
CA LEU A 160 -8.91 -8.13 -14.86
C LEU A 160 -7.87 -8.40 -13.79
N ILE A 161 -6.72 -7.72 -13.87
CA ILE A 161 -5.64 -7.85 -12.90
C ILE A 161 -5.66 -6.62 -11.98
N PRO A 162 -6.17 -6.75 -10.73
CA PRO A 162 -6.17 -5.64 -9.79
C PRO A 162 -4.74 -5.29 -9.35
N ARG A 163 -4.52 -4.02 -9.06
CA ARG A 163 -3.21 -3.48 -8.62
C ARG A 163 -3.29 -2.69 -7.33
N THR A 164 -4.43 -2.12 -7.02
CA THR A 164 -4.62 -1.22 -5.87
C THR A 164 -6.06 -1.21 -5.43
N LEU A 165 -6.28 -0.94 -4.14
CA LEU A 165 -7.59 -0.84 -3.51
C LEU A 165 -7.61 0.30 -2.51
N ASP A 166 -8.69 1.09 -2.50
CA ASP A 166 -8.99 2.01 -1.39
C ASP A 166 -10.48 1.97 -1.03
N LEU A 167 -10.79 2.43 0.18
CA LEU A 167 -12.15 2.56 0.70
C LEU A 167 -12.54 4.03 0.82
N SER A 168 -13.81 4.33 0.52
CA SER A 168 -14.41 5.62 0.87
C SER A 168 -14.38 5.85 2.38
N LEU A 169 -14.48 7.11 2.82
CA LEU A 169 -14.48 7.44 4.24
C LEU A 169 -15.66 6.82 5.01
N GLU A 170 -16.78 6.63 4.32
CA GLU A 170 -18.00 6.02 4.86
C GLU A 170 -18.01 4.49 4.74
N ASP A 171 -16.93 3.89 4.16
CA ASP A 171 -16.77 2.46 3.86
C ASP A 171 -17.85 1.86 2.95
N ASP A 172 -18.69 2.70 2.35
CA ASP A 172 -19.77 2.29 1.46
C ASP A 172 -19.30 1.94 0.05
N LYS A 173 -18.10 2.41 -0.35
CA LYS A 173 -17.51 2.17 -1.68
C LYS A 173 -16.10 1.62 -1.59
N ILE A 174 -15.83 0.69 -2.51
CA ILE A 174 -14.51 0.15 -2.80
C ILE A 174 -14.09 0.67 -4.16
N VAL A 175 -12.91 1.28 -4.28
CA VAL A 175 -12.31 1.60 -5.56
C VAL A 175 -11.13 0.68 -5.83
N ILE A 176 -11.03 0.19 -7.07
CA ILE A 176 -9.97 -0.71 -7.51
C ILE A 176 -9.41 -0.19 -8.83
N GLY A 177 -8.10 -0.09 -8.90
CA GLY A 177 -7.34 0.22 -10.11
C GLY A 177 -6.72 -1.04 -10.71
N PHE A 178 -6.71 -1.14 -12.04
CA PHE A 178 -6.34 -2.36 -12.77
C PHE A 178 -5.13 -2.17 -13.68
N ALA A 179 -4.48 -3.29 -13.99
CA ALA A 179 -3.37 -3.35 -14.95
C ALA A 179 -3.81 -2.94 -16.36
N GLU A 180 -5.08 -3.12 -16.69
CA GLU A 180 -5.68 -2.74 -17.98
C GLU A 180 -5.86 -1.23 -18.13
N GLY A 181 -5.63 -0.43 -17.06
CA GLY A 181 -5.73 1.03 -17.08
C GLY A 181 -7.14 1.56 -16.83
N GLN A 182 -8.03 0.76 -16.31
CA GLN A 182 -9.37 1.13 -15.89
C GLN A 182 -9.50 1.20 -14.36
N ILE A 183 -10.52 1.91 -13.87
CA ILE A 183 -10.88 2.00 -12.46
C ILE A 183 -12.32 1.54 -12.32
N GLN A 184 -12.59 0.68 -11.35
CA GLN A 184 -13.94 0.25 -10.99
C GLN A 184 -14.27 0.66 -9.57
N ILE A 185 -15.52 1.10 -9.36
CA ILE A 185 -16.06 1.47 -8.06
C ILE A 185 -17.22 0.53 -7.77
N PHE A 186 -17.10 -0.19 -6.67
CA PHE A 186 -18.10 -1.14 -6.19
C PHE A 186 -18.81 -0.59 -4.95
N ASN A 187 -20.08 -0.93 -4.81
CA ASN A 187 -20.77 -0.79 -3.54
C ASN A 187 -20.29 -1.88 -2.58
N ASN A 188 -19.78 -1.48 -1.43
CA ASN A 188 -19.22 -2.44 -0.47
C ASN A 188 -20.29 -3.27 0.25
N ASN A 189 -21.51 -2.76 0.37
CA ASN A 189 -22.61 -3.46 1.04
C ASN A 189 -23.27 -4.49 0.14
N THR A 190 -23.52 -4.13 -1.13
CA THR A 190 -24.20 -4.99 -2.11
C THR A 190 -23.23 -5.78 -2.96
N GLN A 191 -21.93 -5.43 -2.94
CA GLN A 191 -20.85 -6.06 -3.74
C GLN A 191 -21.07 -5.96 -5.26
N THR A 192 -21.79 -4.96 -5.68
CA THR A 192 -22.11 -4.71 -7.09
C THR A 192 -21.28 -3.60 -7.66
N LEU A 193 -20.89 -3.75 -8.93
CA LEU A 193 -20.23 -2.69 -9.68
C LEU A 193 -21.18 -1.50 -9.85
N GLU A 194 -20.81 -0.33 -9.31
CA GLU A 194 -21.59 0.90 -9.47
C GLU A 194 -21.09 1.75 -10.64
N LYS A 195 -19.76 1.86 -10.78
CA LYS A 195 -19.15 2.80 -11.74
C LYS A 195 -17.90 2.21 -12.37
N LEU A 196 -17.70 2.54 -13.66
CA LEU A 196 -16.55 2.14 -14.44
C LEU A 196 -15.93 3.35 -15.13
N ILE A 197 -14.69 3.68 -14.80
CA ILE A 197 -13.82 4.60 -15.54
C ILE A 197 -12.99 3.75 -16.48
N LYS A 198 -13.27 3.86 -17.78
CA LYS A 198 -12.61 3.06 -18.81
C LYS A 198 -11.15 3.49 -19.02
N LYS A 199 -10.36 2.59 -19.57
CA LYS A 199 -9.03 2.91 -20.08
C LYS A 199 -9.13 4.07 -21.08
N GLY A 200 -8.19 5.02 -20.96
CA GLY A 200 -8.10 6.13 -21.91
C GLY A 200 -7.64 5.66 -23.29
N THR A 201 -8.21 6.25 -24.32
CA THR A 201 -7.78 6.08 -25.73
C THR A 201 -6.76 7.12 -26.14
N SER A 202 -6.66 8.20 -25.38
CA SER A 202 -5.72 9.31 -25.57
C SER A 202 -5.23 9.85 -24.22
N PHE A 203 -4.26 10.75 -24.30
CA PHE A 203 -3.73 11.42 -23.10
C PHE A 203 -4.78 12.22 -22.31
N ALA A 204 -5.85 12.66 -22.91
CA ALA A 204 -6.87 13.46 -22.26
C ALA A 204 -7.99 12.65 -21.58
N THR A 205 -8.16 11.38 -21.95
CA THR A 205 -9.37 10.62 -21.58
C THR A 205 -9.20 9.65 -20.42
N GLY A 206 -7.97 9.44 -19.95
CA GLY A 206 -7.73 8.52 -18.83
C GLY A 206 -6.35 7.89 -18.87
N HIS A 207 -6.12 6.93 -17.98
CA HIS A 207 -4.90 6.15 -17.99
C HIS A 207 -4.81 5.25 -19.21
N ILE A 208 -3.64 5.20 -19.83
CA ILE A 208 -3.35 4.35 -21.00
C ILE A 208 -2.52 3.12 -20.65
N ASN A 209 -2.02 3.05 -19.42
CA ASN A 209 -1.22 1.96 -18.87
C ASN A 209 -1.72 1.57 -17.47
N GLN A 210 -1.06 0.63 -16.83
CA GLN A 210 -1.38 0.09 -15.51
C GLN A 210 -1.55 1.20 -14.47
N ILE A 211 -2.61 1.09 -13.67
CA ILE A 211 -2.88 1.96 -12.52
C ILE A 211 -2.36 1.22 -11.28
N HIS A 212 -1.43 1.82 -10.56
CA HIS A 212 -0.82 1.22 -9.38
C HIS A 212 -1.24 1.86 -8.06
N SER A 213 -1.85 3.02 -8.12
CA SER A 213 -2.39 3.69 -6.93
C SER A 213 -3.69 4.41 -7.27
N VAL A 214 -4.69 4.22 -6.43
CA VAL A 214 -5.94 4.97 -6.47
C VAL A 214 -6.38 5.25 -5.04
N VAL A 215 -6.81 6.49 -4.77
CA VAL A 215 -7.22 6.90 -3.43
C VAL A 215 -8.48 7.76 -3.51
N PHE A 216 -9.40 7.54 -2.56
CA PHE A 216 -10.47 8.49 -2.29
C PHE A 216 -9.93 9.72 -1.56
N ASP A 217 -10.41 10.88 -1.94
CA ASP A 217 -10.20 12.07 -1.14
C ASP A 217 -11.08 12.01 0.12
N LYS A 218 -10.43 12.06 1.28
CA LYS A 218 -11.13 11.97 2.57
C LYS A 218 -11.89 13.27 2.91
N GLN A 219 -11.64 14.38 2.21
CA GLN A 219 -12.35 15.66 2.39
C GLN A 219 -13.43 15.90 1.32
N ASN A 220 -13.30 15.25 0.17
CA ASN A 220 -14.28 15.37 -0.91
C ASN A 220 -14.70 13.99 -1.41
N LYS A 221 -15.83 13.48 -0.91
CA LYS A 221 -16.36 12.15 -1.22
C LYS A 221 -16.64 11.88 -2.71
N ASN A 222 -16.67 12.92 -3.52
CA ASN A 222 -16.88 12.79 -4.96
C ASN A 222 -15.57 12.81 -5.76
N ARG A 223 -14.42 12.86 -5.11
CA ARG A 223 -13.12 12.96 -5.75
C ARG A 223 -12.28 11.71 -5.53
N LEU A 224 -11.67 11.24 -6.63
CA LEU A 224 -10.60 10.23 -6.63
C LEU A 224 -9.34 10.81 -7.23
N ILE A 225 -8.19 10.32 -6.77
CA ILE A 225 -6.89 10.56 -7.40
C ILE A 225 -6.30 9.22 -7.78
N SER A 226 -5.76 9.12 -9.00
CA SER A 226 -5.11 7.91 -9.47
C SER A 226 -3.76 8.20 -10.09
N GLY A 227 -2.86 7.20 -10.00
CA GLY A 227 -1.53 7.24 -10.59
C GLY A 227 -1.17 5.92 -11.26
N GLY A 228 -0.46 6.01 -12.38
CA GLY A 228 -0.12 4.85 -13.20
C GLY A 228 1.28 4.85 -13.79
N ARG A 229 1.63 3.74 -14.46
CA ARG A 229 2.90 3.59 -15.20
C ARG A 229 3.01 4.51 -16.42
N ASP A 230 1.94 5.15 -16.82
CA ASP A 230 1.90 6.15 -17.89
C ASP A 230 2.44 7.52 -17.46
N SER A 231 3.03 7.62 -16.29
CA SER A 231 3.59 8.83 -15.70
C SER A 231 2.56 9.94 -15.56
N ARG A 232 1.34 9.60 -15.12
CA ARG A 232 0.26 10.56 -14.88
C ARG A 232 -0.34 10.42 -13.52
N LEU A 233 -0.72 11.56 -12.96
CA LEU A 233 -1.70 11.68 -11.91
C LEU A 233 -2.97 12.29 -12.48
N LEU A 234 -4.10 11.67 -12.20
CA LEU A 234 -5.42 12.10 -12.66
C LEU A 234 -6.33 12.35 -11.46
N ILE A 235 -7.12 13.43 -11.54
CA ILE A 235 -8.16 13.76 -10.58
C ILE A 235 -9.51 13.49 -11.26
N TRP A 236 -10.38 12.74 -10.59
CA TRP A 236 -11.67 12.32 -11.12
C TRP A 236 -12.81 12.85 -10.27
N ASP A 237 -13.87 13.33 -10.93
CA ASP A 237 -15.18 13.48 -10.31
C ASP A 237 -15.99 12.20 -10.53
N ILE A 238 -16.28 11.48 -9.45
CA ILE A 238 -16.97 10.19 -9.53
C ILE A 238 -18.48 10.32 -9.82
N ARG A 239 -19.05 11.51 -9.83
CA ARG A 239 -20.46 11.72 -10.17
C ARG A 239 -20.72 11.52 -11.64
N ASN A 240 -19.87 12.10 -12.48
CA ASN A 240 -19.95 12.06 -13.95
C ASN A 240 -18.84 11.23 -14.60
N LEU A 241 -17.88 10.70 -13.81
CA LEU A 241 -16.73 9.90 -14.25
C LEU A 241 -15.76 10.68 -15.15
N GLU A 242 -15.70 11.99 -14.96
CA GLU A 242 -14.84 12.86 -15.75
C GLU A 242 -13.49 13.11 -15.07
N ASN A 243 -12.47 13.22 -15.89
CA ASN A 243 -11.17 13.71 -15.49
C ASN A 243 -11.23 15.23 -15.34
N THR A 244 -11.06 15.73 -14.12
CA THR A 244 -11.10 17.15 -13.76
C THR A 244 -9.72 17.78 -13.64
N GLY A 245 -8.67 16.98 -13.60
CA GLY A 245 -7.28 17.45 -13.52
C GLY A 245 -6.29 16.36 -13.89
N MET A 246 -5.27 16.75 -14.63
CA MET A 246 -4.21 15.86 -15.07
C MET A 246 -2.85 16.55 -15.00
N VAL A 247 -1.85 15.82 -14.53
CA VAL A 247 -0.45 16.23 -14.62
C VAL A 247 0.40 15.07 -15.13
N VAL A 248 1.36 15.40 -15.97
CA VAL A 248 2.47 14.49 -16.31
C VAL A 248 3.52 14.65 -15.21
N GLY A 249 3.84 13.55 -14.55
CA GLY A 249 4.70 13.58 -13.38
C GLY A 249 5.29 12.23 -13.03
N PRO A 250 5.03 11.71 -11.83
CA PRO A 250 5.69 10.49 -11.36
C PRO A 250 5.25 9.26 -12.16
N ARG A 251 6.19 8.40 -12.49
CA ARG A 251 5.90 7.05 -12.96
C ARG A 251 5.53 6.19 -11.75
N VAL A 252 4.24 6.00 -11.54
CA VAL A 252 3.72 5.29 -10.37
C VAL A 252 3.79 3.78 -10.60
N CYS A 253 4.48 3.07 -9.70
CA CYS A 253 4.65 1.61 -9.76
C CYS A 253 4.33 0.89 -8.43
N GLY A 254 3.62 1.57 -7.52
CA GLY A 254 3.17 1.03 -6.24
C GLY A 254 2.14 1.95 -5.61
N ASP A 255 1.76 1.73 -4.36
CA ASP A 255 0.78 2.56 -3.64
C ASP A 255 1.43 3.88 -3.17
N THR A 256 1.71 4.78 -4.13
CA THR A 256 2.49 6.00 -3.93
C THR A 256 1.71 7.29 -4.13
N VAL A 257 0.40 7.21 -4.35
CA VAL A 257 -0.47 8.38 -4.40
C VAL A 257 -1.18 8.53 -3.07
N ASP A 258 -1.19 9.75 -2.54
CA ASP A 258 -1.99 10.08 -1.37
C ASP A 258 -2.42 11.55 -1.40
N VAL A 259 -3.48 11.88 -0.67
CA VAL A 259 -4.06 13.22 -0.66
C VAL A 259 -4.34 13.70 0.76
N LYS A 260 -3.98 14.95 1.03
CA LYS A 260 -4.26 15.61 2.30
C LYS A 260 -4.52 17.10 2.09
N GLY A 261 -5.75 17.53 2.33
CA GLY A 261 -6.17 18.88 2.01
C GLY A 261 -6.04 19.14 0.51
N ASN A 262 -5.35 20.21 0.15
CA ASN A 262 -5.07 20.54 -1.25
C ASN A 262 -3.76 19.88 -1.77
N TYR A 263 -3.06 19.12 -0.93
CA TYR A 263 -1.79 18.51 -1.32
C TYR A 263 -1.99 17.08 -1.82
N ILE A 264 -1.35 16.79 -2.96
CA ILE A 264 -1.32 15.46 -3.56
C ILE A 264 0.14 15.01 -3.62
N LEU A 265 0.44 13.82 -3.09
CA LEU A 265 1.72 13.14 -3.24
C LEU A 265 1.70 12.22 -4.45
N GLY A 266 2.84 12.14 -5.13
CA GLY A 266 3.10 11.13 -6.12
C GLY A 266 4.54 10.64 -6.03
N GLY A 267 4.74 9.40 -5.59
CA GLY A 267 6.06 8.79 -5.59
C GLY A 267 6.40 8.20 -6.95
N SER A 268 7.63 8.44 -7.40
CA SER A 268 8.10 8.01 -8.72
C SER A 268 8.98 6.75 -8.64
N TYR A 269 8.77 5.85 -9.59
CA TYR A 269 9.71 4.76 -9.85
C TYR A 269 11.03 5.27 -10.43
N GLU A 270 11.05 6.48 -11.03
CA GLU A 270 12.27 7.10 -11.49
C GLU A 270 13.02 7.75 -10.33
N PRO A 271 14.24 7.27 -9.96
CA PRO A 271 14.94 7.75 -8.76
C PRO A 271 15.24 9.24 -8.75
N LYS A 272 15.43 9.84 -9.94
CA LYS A 272 15.70 11.27 -10.10
C LYS A 272 14.56 12.16 -9.62
N ASP A 273 13.31 11.66 -9.70
CA ASP A 273 12.11 12.42 -9.34
C ASP A 273 11.78 12.29 -7.85
N GLY A 274 12.02 11.09 -7.29
CA GLY A 274 11.73 10.81 -5.87
C GLY A 274 10.24 10.91 -5.56
N VAL A 275 9.86 11.75 -4.59
CA VAL A 275 8.47 12.05 -4.27
C VAL A 275 8.15 13.48 -4.70
N LEU A 276 7.09 13.62 -5.49
CA LEU A 276 6.60 14.89 -5.99
C LEU A 276 5.36 15.33 -5.20
N LEU A 277 5.34 16.59 -4.79
CA LEU A 277 4.23 17.22 -4.10
C LEU A 277 3.54 18.20 -5.03
N TYR A 278 2.23 18.09 -5.15
CA TYR A 278 1.38 18.97 -5.95
C TYR A 278 0.39 19.72 -5.08
N ASP A 279 -0.05 20.88 -5.58
CA ASP A 279 -1.21 21.61 -5.05
C ASP A 279 -2.36 21.48 -6.06
N ASP A 280 -3.51 20.96 -5.64
CA ASP A 280 -4.65 20.71 -6.54
C ASP A 280 -5.28 21.98 -7.09
N ARG A 281 -5.07 23.12 -6.43
CA ARG A 281 -5.52 24.45 -6.91
C ARG A 281 -4.72 24.92 -8.13
N LYS A 282 -3.49 24.39 -8.31
CA LYS A 282 -2.63 24.62 -9.47
C LYS A 282 -1.99 23.30 -9.91
N PHE A 283 -2.81 22.39 -10.42
CA PHE A 283 -2.39 21.03 -10.75
C PHE A 283 -1.75 20.94 -12.15
N THR A 284 -0.64 21.67 -12.35
CA THR A 284 0.10 21.70 -13.63
C THR A 284 1.54 21.23 -13.50
N GLU A 285 2.14 21.44 -12.34
CA GLU A 285 3.54 21.12 -12.04
C GLU A 285 3.70 20.83 -10.55
N PRO A 286 4.71 20.06 -10.14
CA PRO A 286 4.95 19.84 -8.71
C PRO A 286 5.42 21.13 -8.05
N ILE A 287 4.84 21.46 -6.89
CA ILE A 287 5.31 22.59 -6.06
C ILE A 287 6.62 22.26 -5.33
N LYS A 288 6.92 20.94 -5.16
CA LYS A 288 8.14 20.48 -4.53
C LYS A 288 8.52 19.07 -4.94
N SER A 289 9.83 18.81 -5.04
CA SER A 289 10.39 17.47 -5.23
C SER A 289 11.28 17.10 -4.05
N PHE A 290 11.08 15.90 -3.53
CA PHE A 290 11.89 15.32 -2.46
C PHE A 290 12.75 14.20 -3.04
N LYS A 291 14.02 14.49 -3.26
CA LYS A 291 14.96 13.52 -3.82
C LYS A 291 15.21 12.37 -2.86
N THR A 292 15.10 11.17 -3.35
CA THR A 292 15.26 9.96 -2.54
C THR A 292 16.37 9.04 -3.03
N ASP A 293 16.82 9.19 -4.28
CA ASP A 293 17.75 8.30 -4.97
C ASP A 293 17.31 6.82 -4.95
N SER A 294 16.01 6.59 -4.87
CA SER A 294 15.38 5.28 -4.74
C SER A 294 14.15 5.17 -5.64
N HIS A 295 13.82 3.96 -6.08
CA HIS A 295 12.54 3.68 -6.74
C HIS A 295 11.45 3.62 -5.67
N ILE A 296 10.49 4.55 -5.69
CA ILE A 296 9.46 4.63 -4.65
C ILE A 296 8.33 3.66 -4.97
N TYR A 297 7.99 2.79 -4.00
CA TYR A 297 6.90 1.82 -4.07
C TYR A 297 5.71 2.16 -3.16
N CYS A 298 5.94 2.91 -2.10
CA CYS A 298 4.87 3.36 -1.20
C CYS A 298 5.15 4.76 -0.67
N CYS A 299 4.07 5.54 -0.50
CA CYS A 299 4.15 6.90 0.04
C CYS A 299 2.80 7.29 0.63
N LYS A 300 2.77 7.77 1.88
CA LYS A 300 1.54 8.19 2.56
C LYS A 300 1.79 9.40 3.44
N PHE A 301 0.79 10.27 3.52
CA PHE A 301 0.73 11.32 4.53
C PHE A 301 0.46 10.75 5.93
N SER A 302 1.00 11.41 6.93
CA SER A 302 0.52 11.25 8.30
C SER A 302 -0.97 11.60 8.37
N LYS A 303 -1.77 10.76 9.05
CA LYS A 303 -3.22 10.96 9.18
C LYS A 303 -3.59 12.02 10.23
N ARG A 304 -2.64 12.51 11.03
CA ARG A 304 -2.86 13.56 12.02
C ARG A 304 -3.20 14.89 11.32
N GLU A 305 -4.29 15.55 11.74
CA GLU A 305 -4.88 16.69 11.00
C GLU A 305 -3.88 17.81 10.65
N ASN A 306 -3.21 18.37 11.61
CA ASN A 306 -2.30 19.52 11.39
C ASN A 306 -0.84 19.12 11.11
N ASP A 307 -0.62 17.89 10.66
CA ASP A 307 0.69 17.32 10.43
C ASP A 307 0.94 17.13 8.94
N PHE A 308 1.87 17.88 8.38
CA PHE A 308 2.25 17.79 6.97
C PHE A 308 3.50 16.93 6.78
N ILE A 309 3.57 15.84 7.55
CA ILE A 309 4.58 14.81 7.39
C ILE A 309 4.06 13.73 6.44
N PHE A 310 4.94 13.18 5.64
CA PHE A 310 4.72 11.98 4.86
C PHE A 310 5.92 11.04 4.98
N ALA A 311 5.69 9.75 4.77
CA ALA A 311 6.74 8.75 4.68
C ALA A 311 6.78 8.14 3.28
N ALA A 312 7.96 7.73 2.83
CA ALA A 312 8.18 7.06 1.58
C ALA A 312 9.10 5.85 1.76
N GLY A 313 8.75 4.76 1.10
CA GLY A 313 9.51 3.52 1.07
C GLY A 313 9.84 3.09 -0.35
N GLY A 314 10.94 2.37 -0.54
CA GLY A 314 11.39 2.03 -1.89
C GLY A 314 12.50 1.01 -2.00
N TYR A 315 12.98 0.83 -3.24
CA TYR A 315 13.99 -0.12 -3.69
C TYR A 315 15.20 0.59 -4.32
N LYS A 316 16.34 -0.10 -4.45
CA LYS A 316 17.67 0.46 -4.77
C LYS A 316 18.07 1.54 -3.74
N ARG A 317 18.86 1.14 -2.74
CA ARG A 317 19.13 1.80 -1.46
C ARG A 317 18.03 1.64 -0.42
N ASN A 318 17.15 0.64 -0.61
CA ASN A 318 16.16 0.17 0.35
C ASN A 318 15.81 1.25 1.40
N LEU A 319 14.83 2.08 1.04
CA LEU A 319 14.56 3.33 1.71
C LEU A 319 13.31 3.22 2.58
N MET A 320 13.38 3.73 3.80
CA MET A 320 12.23 4.24 4.52
C MET A 320 12.61 5.59 5.14
N LYS A 321 12.02 6.67 4.63
CA LYS A 321 12.28 8.02 5.12
C LYS A 321 10.98 8.79 5.30
N ALA A 322 10.91 9.61 6.34
CA ALA A 322 9.82 10.54 6.56
C ALA A 322 10.28 11.97 6.31
N PHE A 323 9.39 12.76 5.73
CA PHE A 323 9.63 14.12 5.30
C PHE A 323 8.56 15.04 5.86
N ASP A 324 8.94 16.29 6.13
CA ASP A 324 8.00 17.38 6.36
C ASP A 324 7.98 18.25 5.10
N ILE A 325 6.79 18.58 4.58
CA ILE A 325 6.66 19.37 3.36
C ILE A 325 7.34 20.74 3.47
N ASN A 326 7.49 21.27 4.70
CA ASN A 326 8.12 22.56 4.96
C ASN A 326 9.65 22.49 5.08
N LYS A 327 10.22 21.27 5.17
CA LYS A 327 11.67 21.06 5.30
C LYS A 327 12.30 20.71 3.96
N LYS A 328 13.60 20.97 3.83
CA LYS A 328 14.34 20.61 2.59
C LYS A 328 14.76 19.16 2.55
N ASP A 329 14.96 18.55 3.70
CA ASP A 329 15.49 17.19 3.86
C ASP A 329 14.51 16.32 4.64
N TYR A 330 14.77 15.00 4.67
CA TYR A 330 14.00 14.09 5.50
C TYR A 330 14.21 14.41 6.99
N ILE A 331 13.18 14.16 7.79
CA ILE A 331 13.22 14.42 9.23
C ILE A 331 13.76 13.22 10.02
N PHE A 332 13.37 12.00 9.61
CA PHE A 332 13.95 10.77 10.13
C PHE A 332 13.89 9.68 9.07
N GLY A 333 14.66 8.63 9.23
CA GLY A 333 14.69 7.51 8.31
C GLY A 333 15.58 6.38 8.80
N LEU A 334 15.54 5.31 8.03
CA LEU A 334 16.39 4.14 8.20
C LEU A 334 17.29 4.02 6.97
N ASP A 335 18.57 3.95 7.19
CA ASP A 335 19.55 3.59 6.18
C ASP A 335 20.05 2.16 6.42
N GLY A 336 20.38 1.45 5.35
CA GLY A 336 20.90 0.08 5.44
C GLY A 336 19.84 -0.99 5.67
N ILE A 337 18.57 -0.72 5.33
CA ILE A 337 17.56 -1.76 5.25
C ILE A 337 18.00 -2.74 4.16
N ASN A 338 18.07 -4.03 4.50
CA ASN A 338 18.56 -5.06 3.57
C ASN A 338 17.51 -5.49 2.53
N SER A 339 16.30 -4.93 2.60
CA SER A 339 15.14 -5.37 1.83
C SER A 339 14.30 -4.18 1.38
N PRO A 340 13.71 -4.22 0.16
CA PRO A 340 12.80 -3.19 -0.32
C PRO A 340 11.60 -2.99 0.61
N CYS A 341 11.16 -1.74 0.74
CA CYS A 341 9.92 -1.37 1.42
C CYS A 341 8.79 -1.23 0.37
N TYR A 342 7.76 -2.08 0.46
CA TYR A 342 6.67 -2.13 -0.51
C TYR A 342 5.39 -1.47 -0.04
N SER A 343 5.15 -1.40 1.27
CA SER A 343 3.94 -0.82 1.82
C SER A 343 4.19 -0.11 3.13
N LEU A 344 3.41 0.91 3.40
CA LEU A 344 3.43 1.63 4.68
C LEU A 344 2.07 2.26 4.96
N ASP A 345 1.78 2.48 6.25
CA ASP A 345 0.62 3.24 6.69
C ASP A 345 0.89 3.93 8.03
N PHE A 346 0.19 5.04 8.26
CA PHE A 346 0.21 5.77 9.52
C PHE A 346 -1.01 5.46 10.37
N SER A 347 -0.83 5.49 11.70
CA SER A 347 -1.98 5.57 12.61
C SER A 347 -2.71 6.91 12.46
N MET A 348 -3.97 6.96 12.87
CA MET A 348 -4.77 8.21 12.82
C MET A 348 -4.20 9.31 13.71
N SER A 349 -3.58 8.95 14.84
CA SER A 349 -2.86 9.89 15.69
C SER A 349 -1.59 10.44 15.06
N GLY A 350 -1.08 9.83 13.98
CA GLY A 350 0.20 10.13 13.36
C GLY A 350 1.40 9.77 14.23
N THR A 351 1.18 9.05 15.33
CA THR A 351 2.25 8.68 16.28
C THR A 351 2.90 7.35 15.95
N VAL A 352 2.31 6.56 15.07
CA VAL A 352 2.83 5.26 14.64
C VAL A 352 2.88 5.20 13.12
N LEU A 353 4.02 4.78 12.60
CA LEU A 353 4.24 4.41 11.22
C LEU A 353 4.57 2.91 11.16
N ALA A 354 3.79 2.12 10.45
CA ALA A 354 4.14 0.75 10.13
C ALA A 354 4.57 0.62 8.67
N TYR A 355 5.56 -0.21 8.39
CA TYR A 355 5.99 -0.50 7.03
C TYR A 355 6.41 -1.96 6.85
N GLY A 356 6.12 -2.50 5.68
CA GLY A 356 6.37 -3.87 5.28
C GLY A 356 7.40 -3.97 4.17
N CYS A 357 8.25 -4.98 4.29
CA CYS A 357 9.37 -5.19 3.37
C CYS A 357 9.32 -6.56 2.68
N ALA A 358 10.16 -6.72 1.67
CA ALA A 358 10.32 -7.97 0.93
C ALA A 358 10.94 -9.11 1.75
N ASP A 359 11.48 -8.84 2.93
CA ASP A 359 11.97 -9.87 3.87
C ASP A 359 10.88 -10.40 4.81
N GLY A 360 9.61 -10.07 4.54
CA GLY A 360 8.46 -10.47 5.35
C GLY A 360 8.40 -9.79 6.73
N ALA A 361 9.28 -8.84 7.00
CA ALA A 361 9.32 -8.17 8.29
C ALA A 361 8.38 -6.97 8.33
N LEU A 362 7.49 -6.95 9.33
CA LEU A 362 6.71 -5.78 9.71
C LEU A 362 7.51 -4.96 10.72
N ARG A 363 7.74 -3.70 10.39
CA ARG A 363 8.51 -2.78 11.23
C ARG A 363 7.64 -1.60 11.65
N ILE A 364 7.86 -1.09 12.86
CA ILE A 364 7.09 0.02 13.42
C ILE A 364 8.04 1.11 13.89
N VAL A 365 7.60 2.34 13.66
CA VAL A 365 8.27 3.57 14.14
C VAL A 365 7.26 4.32 14.98
N ASP A 366 7.57 4.53 16.25
CA ASP A 366 6.83 5.44 17.13
C ASP A 366 7.37 6.87 16.91
N ILE A 367 6.49 7.83 16.64
CA ILE A 367 6.82 9.21 16.23
C ILE A 367 6.35 10.21 17.28
#